data_46ec87095af71ced253e1f45634ec390
#
_entry.id   46ec87095af71ced253e1f45634ec390
#
_cell.length_a   1.000
_cell.length_b   1.000
_cell.length_c   1.000
_cell.angle_alpha   90.00
_cell.angle_beta   90.00
_cell.angle_gamma   90.00
#
_symmetry.space_group_name_H-M   'P 1'
#
loop_
_entity.id
_entity.type
_entity.pdbx_description
1 polymer ?
#
loop_
_entity_poly.entity_id
_entity_poly.type
_entity_poly.pdbx_seq_one_letter_code
_entity_poly.pdbx_strand_id
1 'polypeptide(L)'
;MLKVFMIKKFLLIALCCGLVLPVFSQKLFLSEAEDFNIRTDDFAVVGKYGKSVITYRKRNGKAEIIFYSENMIKQKSLSLDFLPNNFSNVRFVCDPNHLLVFYESKELKKQQLYASKLLAGDLWRSPVLLSSKPISMIKDYVPFNFSVSENGKRILFFNSYYLADDNTVQAVIVDEQLNILKEIHQIFPDKEYFFSEKSIVSDKGLPYLLATNKPSNKGNVEELKVLTLANYSKDLFVFPIVLEGHHVSDLQIAADNEN
;
A
#
# COMPACT_ATOMS: atom_id res chain seq x y z
N MET A 1 47.41 37.28 -34.82
CA MET A 1 45.92 37.24 -34.65
C MET A 1 45.25 36.00 -35.23
N LEU A 2 45.66 35.44 -36.34
CA LEU A 2 45.02 34.30 -37.00
C LEU A 2 45.02 32.99 -36.16
N LYS A 3 46.12 32.68 -35.48
CA LYS A 3 46.25 31.47 -34.63
C LYS A 3 45.27 31.41 -33.45
N VAL A 4 45.02 32.55 -32.79
CA VAL A 4 44.11 32.61 -31.62
C VAL A 4 42.65 32.41 -32.09
N PHE A 5 42.29 32.82 -33.27
CA PHE A 5 40.95 32.67 -33.84
C PHE A 5 40.66 31.23 -34.22
N MET A 6 41.67 30.52 -34.75
CA MET A 6 41.52 29.07 -35.05
C MET A 6 41.35 28.22 -33.81
N ILE A 7 42.12 28.51 -32.74
CA ILE A 7 42.02 27.77 -31.46
C ILE A 7 40.62 27.94 -30.83
N LYS A 8 40.07 29.16 -30.85
CA LYS A 8 38.70 29.40 -30.34
C LYS A 8 37.61 28.63 -31.12
N LYS A 9 37.75 28.56 -32.46
CA LYS A 9 36.82 27.77 -33.30
C LYS A 9 36.93 26.26 -33.05
N PHE A 10 38.17 25.77 -32.86
CA PHE A 10 38.38 24.36 -32.54
C PHE A 10 37.82 23.98 -31.16
N LEU A 11 37.98 24.86 -30.18
CA LEU A 11 37.42 24.68 -28.83
C LEU A 11 35.88 24.69 -28.86
N LEU A 12 35.28 25.55 -29.68
CA LEU A 12 33.82 25.62 -29.79
C LEU A 12 33.24 24.35 -30.45
N ILE A 13 33.92 23.83 -31.48
CA ILE A 13 33.53 22.57 -32.15
C ILE A 13 33.70 21.38 -31.23
N ALA A 14 34.80 21.32 -30.46
CA ALA A 14 35.03 20.28 -29.45
C ALA A 14 33.98 20.34 -28.33
N LEU A 15 33.59 21.53 -27.91
CA LEU A 15 32.51 21.73 -26.90
C LEU A 15 31.15 21.29 -27.46
N CYS A 16 30.83 21.60 -28.71
CA CYS A 16 29.60 21.16 -29.38
C CYS A 16 29.57 19.64 -29.61
N CYS A 17 30.70 19.01 -29.93
CA CYS A 17 30.80 17.57 -30.10
C CYS A 17 30.76 16.84 -28.71
N GLY A 18 31.27 17.46 -27.66
CA GLY A 18 31.22 16.92 -26.28
C GLY A 18 29.84 17.00 -25.63
N LEU A 19 28.95 17.86 -26.14
CA LEU A 19 27.57 17.97 -25.69
C LEU A 19 26.60 16.98 -26.40
N VAL A 20 27.06 16.20 -27.39
CA VAL A 20 26.33 15.03 -27.87
C VAL A 20 26.57 13.88 -26.86
N LEU A 21 26.12 14.09 -25.62
CA LEU A 21 25.95 12.98 -24.71
C LEU A 21 25.02 11.97 -25.41
N PRO A 22 25.35 10.68 -25.38
CA PRO A 22 24.44 9.68 -25.89
C PRO A 22 23.12 9.87 -25.14
N VAL A 23 22.12 10.42 -25.81
CA VAL A 23 20.76 10.39 -25.32
C VAL A 23 20.46 8.91 -25.25
N PHE A 24 20.55 8.34 -24.04
CA PHE A 24 20.06 6.99 -23.82
C PHE A 24 18.57 7.03 -24.14
N SER A 25 18.24 6.65 -25.35
CA SER A 25 16.85 6.47 -25.78
C SER A 25 16.22 5.51 -24.79
N GLN A 26 15.29 5.98 -23.99
CA GLN A 26 14.50 5.11 -23.15
C GLN A 26 13.75 4.17 -24.08
N LYS A 27 14.02 2.87 -23.96
CA LYS A 27 13.24 1.88 -24.69
C LYS A 27 11.86 1.82 -24.05
N LEU A 28 10.86 2.22 -24.82
CA LEU A 28 9.46 2.07 -24.44
C LEU A 28 8.99 0.69 -24.93
N PHE A 29 8.57 -0.14 -23.99
CA PHE A 29 7.91 -1.40 -24.31
C PHE A 29 6.42 -1.26 -24.00
N LEU A 30 5.58 -1.62 -24.94
CA LEU A 30 4.14 -1.60 -24.82
C LEU A 30 3.61 -3.03 -24.93
N SER A 31 2.64 -3.37 -24.09
CA SER A 31 1.85 -4.59 -24.26
C SER A 31 0.89 -4.44 -25.44
N GLU A 32 0.33 -5.53 -25.90
CA GLU A 32 -0.80 -5.49 -26.81
C GLU A 32 -1.95 -4.70 -26.18
N ALA A 33 -2.64 -3.93 -27.02
CA ALA A 33 -3.83 -3.21 -26.59
C ALA A 33 -4.95 -4.23 -26.24
N GLU A 34 -5.56 -4.04 -25.10
CA GLU A 34 -6.73 -4.82 -24.68
C GLU A 34 -7.94 -3.90 -24.51
N ASP A 35 -9.13 -4.41 -24.85
CA ASP A 35 -10.36 -3.69 -24.56
C ASP A 35 -10.55 -3.56 -23.06
N PHE A 36 -10.80 -2.35 -22.59
CA PHE A 36 -11.00 -2.02 -21.20
C PHE A 36 -12.28 -1.22 -21.02
N ASN A 37 -13.18 -1.70 -20.17
CA ASN A 37 -14.39 -1.00 -19.81
C ASN A 37 -14.20 -0.31 -18.44
N ILE A 38 -13.99 0.99 -18.45
CA ILE A 38 -13.72 1.81 -17.25
C ILE A 38 -14.81 1.69 -16.15
N ARG A 39 -16.01 1.24 -16.51
CA ARG A 39 -17.13 1.11 -15.55
C ARG A 39 -17.16 -0.24 -14.85
N THR A 40 -16.61 -1.27 -15.45
CA THR A 40 -16.75 -2.67 -14.97
C THR A 40 -15.43 -3.35 -14.71
N ASP A 41 -14.36 -2.84 -15.31
CA ASP A 41 -13.05 -3.48 -15.26
C ASP A 41 -12.13 -2.70 -14.31
N ASP A 42 -11.40 -3.43 -13.46
CA ASP A 42 -10.34 -2.89 -12.62
C ASP A 42 -8.99 -3.35 -13.17
N PHE A 43 -8.01 -2.45 -13.12
CA PHE A 43 -6.64 -2.74 -13.51
C PHE A 43 -5.66 -2.08 -12.56
N ALA A 44 -4.59 -2.79 -12.21
CA ALA A 44 -3.49 -2.24 -11.44
C ALA A 44 -2.16 -2.88 -11.85
N VAL A 45 -1.10 -2.09 -11.84
CA VAL A 45 0.27 -2.60 -11.87
C VAL A 45 0.61 -3.01 -10.44
N VAL A 46 0.92 -4.31 -10.25
CA VAL A 46 1.18 -4.90 -8.94
C VAL A 46 2.64 -4.72 -8.53
N GLY A 47 3.55 -5.01 -9.44
CA GLY A 47 4.98 -4.93 -9.16
C GLY A 47 5.82 -5.88 -10.02
N LYS A 48 6.99 -6.24 -9.51
CA LYS A 48 7.91 -7.17 -10.18
C LYS A 48 8.08 -8.43 -9.33
N TYR A 49 7.80 -9.59 -9.92
CA TYR A 49 7.98 -10.92 -9.33
C TYR A 49 8.97 -11.72 -10.20
N GLY A 50 10.12 -12.07 -9.66
CA GLY A 50 11.23 -12.60 -10.43
C GLY A 50 11.65 -11.61 -11.53
N LYS A 51 11.57 -12.07 -12.77
CA LYS A 51 11.85 -11.26 -13.98
C LYS A 51 10.57 -10.71 -14.64
N SER A 52 9.40 -11.01 -14.10
CA SER A 52 8.13 -10.64 -14.72
C SER A 52 7.53 -9.38 -14.08
N VAL A 53 6.98 -8.51 -14.90
CA VAL A 53 6.08 -7.45 -14.46
C VAL A 53 4.70 -8.06 -14.24
N ILE A 54 4.10 -7.79 -13.09
CA ILE A 54 2.82 -8.35 -12.69
C ILE A 54 1.75 -7.26 -12.75
N THR A 55 0.63 -7.58 -13.37
CA THR A 55 -0.57 -6.74 -13.35
C THR A 55 -1.75 -7.52 -12.80
N TYR A 56 -2.66 -6.82 -12.17
CA TYR A 56 -3.97 -7.32 -11.75
C TYR A 56 -5.03 -6.81 -12.71
N ARG A 57 -5.98 -7.67 -13.05
CA ARG A 57 -7.15 -7.32 -13.82
C ARG A 57 -8.39 -7.98 -13.22
N LYS A 58 -9.47 -7.22 -13.12
CA LYS A 58 -10.82 -7.74 -12.87
C LYS A 58 -11.69 -7.39 -14.05
N ARG A 59 -12.35 -8.38 -14.62
CA ARG A 59 -13.27 -8.21 -15.75
C ARG A 59 -14.45 -9.15 -15.62
N ASN A 60 -15.67 -8.63 -15.77
CA ASN A 60 -16.90 -9.42 -15.66
C ASN A 60 -16.98 -10.25 -14.36
N GLY A 61 -16.55 -9.70 -13.25
CA GLY A 61 -16.51 -10.37 -11.95
C GLY A 61 -15.38 -11.38 -11.74
N LYS A 62 -14.60 -11.70 -12.78
CA LYS A 62 -13.43 -12.58 -12.68
C LYS A 62 -12.16 -11.74 -12.44
N ALA A 63 -11.34 -12.18 -11.52
CA ALA A 63 -10.07 -11.54 -11.20
C ALA A 63 -8.90 -12.44 -11.56
N GLU A 64 -7.86 -11.86 -12.13
CA GLU A 64 -6.65 -12.57 -12.51
C GLU A 64 -5.41 -11.69 -12.33
N ILE A 65 -4.27 -12.30 -12.20
CA ILE A 65 -2.97 -11.65 -12.35
C ILE A 65 -2.35 -12.10 -13.66
N ILE A 66 -1.68 -11.15 -14.32
CA ILE A 66 -1.06 -11.38 -15.62
C ILE A 66 0.44 -11.11 -15.49
N PHE A 67 1.22 -12.03 -16.01
CA PHE A 67 2.67 -11.97 -16.01
C PHE A 67 3.15 -11.51 -17.38
N TYR A 68 3.96 -10.45 -17.40
CA TYR A 68 4.61 -9.95 -18.59
C TYR A 68 6.12 -10.09 -18.47
N SER A 69 6.79 -10.37 -19.57
CA SER A 69 8.24 -10.29 -19.65
C SER A 69 8.71 -8.83 -19.50
N GLU A 70 10.03 -8.63 -19.35
CA GLU A 70 10.63 -7.28 -19.35
C GLU A 70 10.36 -6.49 -20.63
N ASN A 71 10.04 -7.18 -21.72
CA ASN A 71 9.63 -6.55 -22.99
C ASN A 71 8.10 -6.38 -23.11
N MET A 72 7.36 -6.49 -22.03
CA MET A 72 5.90 -6.38 -21.95
C MET A 72 5.13 -7.39 -22.83
N ILE A 73 5.73 -8.55 -23.10
CA ILE A 73 5.06 -9.67 -23.77
C ILE A 73 4.35 -10.50 -22.71
N LYS A 74 3.05 -10.71 -22.86
CA LYS A 74 2.24 -11.56 -21.98
C LYS A 74 2.78 -12.99 -21.99
N GLN A 75 3.10 -13.50 -20.80
CA GLN A 75 3.64 -14.84 -20.61
C GLN A 75 2.57 -15.84 -20.16
N LYS A 76 1.80 -15.45 -19.14
CA LYS A 76 0.73 -16.27 -18.57
C LYS A 76 -0.25 -15.41 -17.78
N SER A 77 -1.38 -15.98 -17.43
CA SER A 77 -2.28 -15.45 -16.42
C SER A 77 -2.66 -16.52 -15.40
N LEU A 78 -2.88 -16.09 -14.17
CA LEU A 78 -3.37 -16.93 -13.07
C LEU A 78 -4.66 -16.35 -12.53
N SER A 79 -5.70 -17.15 -12.53
CA SER A 79 -6.98 -16.77 -11.95
C SER A 79 -6.89 -16.67 -10.43
N LEU A 80 -7.66 -15.77 -9.84
CA LEU A 80 -7.84 -15.61 -8.41
C LEU A 80 -9.18 -16.25 -7.98
N ASP A 81 -9.38 -17.52 -8.33
CA ASP A 81 -10.65 -18.25 -8.13
C ASP A 81 -11.04 -18.44 -6.66
N PHE A 82 -10.11 -18.21 -5.74
CA PHE A 82 -10.37 -18.20 -4.31
C PHE A 82 -11.08 -16.94 -3.81
N LEU A 83 -11.18 -15.90 -4.63
CA LEU A 83 -11.90 -14.69 -4.26
C LEU A 83 -13.41 -14.95 -4.26
N PRO A 84 -14.14 -14.64 -3.18
CA PRO A 84 -15.58 -14.77 -3.14
C PRO A 84 -16.24 -13.71 -4.04
N ASN A 85 -17.48 -13.94 -4.46
CA ASN A 85 -18.20 -13.02 -5.35
C ASN A 85 -18.36 -11.59 -4.78
N ASN A 86 -18.33 -11.44 -3.46
CA ASN A 86 -18.52 -10.19 -2.73
C ASN A 86 -17.21 -9.60 -2.21
N PHE A 87 -16.06 -9.92 -2.84
CA PHE A 87 -14.78 -9.36 -2.46
C PHE A 87 -14.67 -7.88 -2.82
N SER A 88 -13.86 -7.18 -2.06
CA SER A 88 -13.50 -5.78 -2.27
C SER A 88 -12.07 -5.50 -1.79
N ASN A 89 -11.56 -4.30 -2.11
CA ASN A 89 -10.28 -3.79 -1.63
C ASN A 89 -9.11 -4.78 -1.79
N VAL A 90 -8.94 -5.27 -3.02
CA VAL A 90 -7.78 -6.12 -3.33
C VAL A 90 -6.50 -5.29 -3.25
N ARG A 91 -5.53 -5.80 -2.48
CA ARG A 91 -4.21 -5.21 -2.30
C ARG A 91 -3.16 -6.26 -2.58
N PHE A 92 -1.99 -5.81 -3.00
CA PHE A 92 -0.89 -6.69 -3.32
C PHE A 92 0.38 -6.24 -2.60
N VAL A 93 1.18 -7.20 -2.18
CA VAL A 93 2.58 -7.01 -1.85
C VAL A 93 3.37 -7.90 -2.79
N CYS A 94 4.23 -7.29 -3.58
CA CYS A 94 4.98 -7.96 -4.62
C CYS A 94 6.44 -7.54 -4.53
N ASP A 95 7.31 -8.51 -4.34
CA ASP A 95 8.75 -8.39 -4.45
C ASP A 95 9.27 -9.52 -5.37
N PRO A 96 10.57 -9.57 -5.70
CA PRO A 96 11.09 -10.62 -6.58
C PRO A 96 10.83 -12.06 -6.14
N ASN A 97 10.59 -12.30 -4.85
CA ASN A 97 10.45 -13.63 -4.26
C ASN A 97 9.03 -13.93 -3.77
N HIS A 98 8.22 -12.89 -3.54
CA HIS A 98 6.92 -13.03 -2.92
C HIS A 98 5.84 -12.27 -3.69
N LEU A 99 4.70 -12.93 -3.85
CA LEU A 99 3.47 -12.29 -4.31
C LEU A 99 2.35 -12.66 -3.36
N LEU A 100 1.89 -11.65 -2.62
CA LEU A 100 0.81 -11.76 -1.66
C LEU A 100 -0.40 -11.00 -2.17
N VAL A 101 -1.58 -11.57 -1.95
CA VAL A 101 -2.87 -10.96 -2.27
C VAL A 101 -3.66 -10.82 -1.00
N PHE A 102 -4.18 -9.64 -0.73
CA PHE A 102 -5.07 -9.34 0.38
C PHE A 102 -6.40 -8.86 -0.18
N TYR A 103 -7.46 -9.26 0.44
CA TYR A 103 -8.80 -8.82 0.04
C TYR A 103 -9.76 -8.82 1.22
N GLU A 104 -10.80 -8.03 1.08
CA GLU A 104 -11.87 -7.97 2.06
C GLU A 104 -13.12 -8.64 1.51
N SER A 105 -13.87 -9.29 2.39
CA SER A 105 -15.20 -9.80 2.08
C SER A 105 -16.22 -9.36 3.14
N LYS A 106 -17.49 -9.37 2.75
CA LYS A 106 -18.62 -9.09 3.63
C LYS A 106 -19.51 -10.30 3.72
N GLU A 107 -19.51 -10.94 4.87
CA GLU A 107 -20.33 -12.12 5.10
C GLU A 107 -21.06 -12.02 6.43
N LEU A 108 -22.35 -12.33 6.43
CA LEU A 108 -23.16 -12.49 7.64
C LEU A 108 -22.97 -11.36 8.68
N LYS A 109 -23.04 -10.10 8.25
CA LYS A 109 -22.80 -8.92 9.10
C LYS A 109 -21.38 -8.83 9.66
N LYS A 110 -20.40 -9.40 8.98
CA LYS A 110 -18.98 -9.28 9.29
C LYS A 110 -18.23 -8.75 8.09
N GLN A 111 -17.25 -7.90 8.33
CA GLN A 111 -16.20 -7.56 7.39
C GLN A 111 -14.98 -8.39 7.77
N GLN A 112 -14.44 -9.10 6.81
CA GLN A 112 -13.33 -10.03 6.99
C GLN A 112 -12.19 -9.66 6.06
N LEU A 113 -10.98 -9.70 6.57
CA LEU A 113 -9.74 -9.49 5.84
C LEU A 113 -9.05 -10.84 5.66
N TYR A 114 -8.78 -11.19 4.42
CA TYR A 114 -8.10 -12.42 4.03
C TYR A 114 -6.81 -12.15 3.30
N ALA A 115 -5.92 -13.12 3.33
CA ALA A 115 -4.69 -13.12 2.55
C ALA A 115 -4.44 -14.48 1.90
N SER A 116 -3.78 -14.45 0.73
CA SER A 116 -3.24 -15.62 0.05
C SER A 116 -1.85 -15.32 -0.47
N LYS A 117 -1.05 -16.35 -0.68
CA LYS A 117 0.33 -16.27 -1.18
C LYS A 117 0.49 -17.17 -2.40
N LEU A 118 1.17 -16.66 -3.43
CA LEU A 118 1.59 -17.48 -4.55
C LEU A 118 2.76 -18.39 -4.12
N LEU A 119 2.59 -19.67 -4.33
CA LEU A 119 3.59 -20.70 -4.05
C LEU A 119 4.33 -21.10 -5.33
N ALA A 120 5.38 -21.88 -5.18
CA ALA A 120 6.06 -22.51 -6.31
C ALA A 120 5.07 -23.34 -7.14
N GLY A 121 5.27 -23.36 -8.47
CA GLY A 121 4.37 -24.08 -9.37
C GLY A 121 3.07 -23.34 -9.69
N ASP A 122 3.04 -22.02 -9.45
CA ASP A 122 1.90 -21.16 -9.78
C ASP A 122 0.59 -21.50 -9.02
N LEU A 123 0.74 -22.05 -7.84
CA LEU A 123 -0.38 -22.44 -6.98
C LEU A 123 -0.63 -21.38 -5.91
N TRP A 124 -1.89 -21.04 -5.68
CA TRP A 124 -2.27 -20.19 -4.56
C TRP A 124 -2.41 -21.01 -3.27
N ARG A 125 -1.81 -20.52 -2.19
CA ARG A 125 -2.11 -21.01 -0.85
C ARG A 125 -3.60 -20.74 -0.56
N SER A 126 -4.26 -21.65 0.15
CA SER A 126 -5.61 -21.40 0.66
C SER A 126 -5.65 -20.09 1.46
N PRO A 127 -6.66 -19.23 1.26
CA PRO A 127 -6.79 -17.99 1.98
C PRO A 127 -6.78 -18.16 3.50
N VAL A 128 -6.08 -17.28 4.17
CA VAL A 128 -5.98 -17.21 5.64
C VAL A 128 -6.80 -16.01 6.10
N LEU A 129 -7.68 -16.18 7.07
CA LEU A 129 -8.38 -15.08 7.74
C LEU A 129 -7.39 -14.36 8.65
N LEU A 130 -7.18 -13.07 8.40
CA LEU A 130 -6.29 -12.23 9.19
C LEU A 130 -7.03 -11.43 10.25
N SER A 131 -8.24 -10.97 9.92
CA SER A 131 -9.02 -10.13 10.83
C SER A 131 -10.51 -10.19 10.49
N SER A 132 -11.36 -9.98 11.49
CA SER A 132 -12.80 -9.93 11.33
C SER A 132 -13.42 -8.92 12.28
N LYS A 133 -14.33 -8.09 11.78
CA LYS A 133 -15.10 -7.15 12.62
C LYS A 133 -16.58 -7.23 12.33
N PRO A 134 -17.45 -6.99 13.33
CA PRO A 134 -18.87 -6.86 13.09
C PRO A 134 -19.19 -5.60 12.28
N ILE A 135 -20.18 -5.68 11.41
CA ILE A 135 -20.81 -4.54 10.74
C ILE A 135 -22.31 -4.63 10.92
N SER A 136 -22.94 -3.57 11.43
CA SER A 136 -24.39 -3.57 11.63
C SER A 136 -25.14 -3.22 10.35
N MET A 137 -24.59 -2.31 9.55
CA MET A 137 -25.13 -1.85 8.27
C MET A 137 -24.04 -1.71 7.22
N ILE A 138 -24.42 -1.63 5.95
CA ILE A 138 -23.48 -1.42 4.84
C ILE A 138 -22.72 -0.11 5.00
N LYS A 139 -23.36 0.94 5.56
CA LYS A 139 -22.69 2.23 5.84
C LYS A 139 -21.58 2.15 6.89
N ASP A 140 -21.56 1.10 7.71
CA ASP A 140 -20.53 0.90 8.73
C ASP A 140 -19.27 0.21 8.15
N TYR A 141 -19.29 -0.02 6.84
CA TYR A 141 -18.12 -0.57 6.17
C TYR A 141 -17.06 0.52 6.01
N VAL A 142 -15.98 0.34 6.73
CA VAL A 142 -14.77 1.15 6.60
C VAL A 142 -13.65 0.20 6.14
N PRO A 143 -13.04 0.45 4.98
CA PRO A 143 -11.94 -0.38 4.50
C PRO A 143 -10.77 -0.44 5.48
N PHE A 144 -10.05 -1.56 5.48
CA PHE A 144 -8.77 -1.60 6.18
C PHE A 144 -7.75 -0.73 5.45
N ASN A 145 -7.10 0.14 6.18
CA ASN A 145 -5.91 0.85 5.71
C ASN A 145 -4.74 -0.13 5.65
N PHE A 146 -3.79 0.14 4.78
CA PHE A 146 -2.73 -0.78 4.41
C PHE A 146 -1.39 -0.06 4.37
N SER A 147 -0.38 -0.65 4.99
CA SER A 147 0.99 -0.16 4.96
C SER A 147 1.98 -1.32 4.98
N VAL A 148 3.10 -1.14 4.31
CA VAL A 148 4.19 -2.12 4.26
C VAL A 148 5.45 -1.45 4.79
N SER A 149 6.24 -2.18 5.60
CA SER A 149 7.52 -1.70 6.08
C SER A 149 8.51 -1.51 4.93
N GLU A 150 9.55 -0.71 5.14
CA GLU A 150 10.55 -0.40 4.12
C GLU A 150 11.23 -1.66 3.57
N ASN A 151 11.57 -2.61 4.44
CA ASN A 151 12.15 -3.88 4.04
C ASN A 151 11.16 -4.90 3.46
N GLY A 152 9.87 -4.54 3.34
CA GLY A 152 8.80 -5.39 2.79
C GLY A 152 8.35 -6.55 3.69
N LYS A 153 8.93 -6.73 4.88
CA LYS A 153 8.71 -7.92 5.72
C LYS A 153 7.61 -7.78 6.75
N ARG A 154 7.07 -6.59 6.94
CA ARG A 154 5.97 -6.32 7.86
C ARG A 154 4.85 -5.62 7.12
N ILE A 155 3.65 -6.11 7.31
CA ILE A 155 2.46 -5.61 6.63
C ILE A 155 1.44 -5.30 7.71
N LEU A 156 1.02 -4.04 7.77
CA LEU A 156 0.01 -3.54 8.68
C LEU A 156 -1.31 -3.37 7.95
N PHE A 157 -2.35 -3.90 8.53
CA PHE A 157 -3.73 -3.51 8.25
C PHE A 157 -4.33 -2.91 9.51
N PHE A 158 -4.99 -1.79 9.39
CA PHE A 158 -5.73 -1.23 10.49
C PHE A 158 -7.02 -0.58 10.01
N ASN A 159 -7.95 -0.50 10.93
CA ASN A 159 -9.25 0.09 10.73
C ASN A 159 -9.69 0.77 12.02
N SER A 160 -10.37 1.88 11.92
CA SER A 160 -11.06 2.50 13.03
C SER A 160 -12.55 2.61 12.71
N TYR A 161 -13.37 2.29 13.67
CA TYR A 161 -14.83 2.33 13.52
C TYR A 161 -15.50 2.64 14.86
N TYR A 162 -16.71 3.16 14.78
CA TYR A 162 -17.52 3.41 15.96
C TYR A 162 -18.37 2.19 16.28
N LEU A 163 -18.28 1.72 17.53
CA LEU A 163 -19.16 0.71 18.07
C LEU A 163 -19.91 1.32 19.25
N ALA A 164 -21.23 1.46 19.13
CA ALA A 164 -22.03 2.29 20.01
C ALA A 164 -21.53 3.75 19.97
N ASP A 165 -20.93 4.24 21.01
CA ASP A 165 -20.39 5.58 21.10
C ASP A 165 -18.85 5.61 21.19
N ASP A 166 -18.23 4.46 21.24
CA ASP A 166 -16.78 4.33 21.39
C ASP A 166 -16.07 4.18 20.04
N ASN A 167 -14.92 4.82 19.90
CA ASN A 167 -14.05 4.63 18.75
C ASN A 167 -13.16 3.41 18.99
N THR A 168 -13.28 2.42 18.13
CA THR A 168 -12.52 1.17 18.21
C THR A 168 -11.46 1.15 17.13
N VAL A 169 -10.22 0.90 17.52
CA VAL A 169 -9.10 0.63 16.61
C VAL A 169 -8.84 -0.88 16.58
N GLN A 170 -8.86 -1.42 15.40
CA GLN A 170 -8.47 -2.79 15.15
C GLN A 170 -7.31 -2.82 14.16
N ALA A 171 -6.22 -3.48 14.52
CA ALA A 171 -5.08 -3.62 13.62
C ALA A 171 -4.51 -5.04 13.68
N VAL A 172 -3.95 -5.47 12.56
CA VAL A 172 -3.22 -6.74 12.46
C VAL A 172 -1.91 -6.48 11.72
N ILE A 173 -0.83 -7.05 12.25
CA ILE A 173 0.49 -7.01 11.63
C ILE A 173 0.88 -8.44 11.27
N VAL A 174 1.24 -8.64 10.01
CA VAL A 174 1.64 -9.94 9.48
C VAL A 174 3.03 -9.87 8.86
N ASP A 175 3.67 -11.03 8.75
CA ASP A 175 4.91 -11.20 7.97
C ASP A 175 4.63 -11.64 6.52
N GLU A 176 5.69 -11.77 5.74
CA GLU A 176 5.63 -12.23 4.34
C GLU A 176 5.25 -13.72 4.19
N GLN A 177 5.16 -14.48 5.28
CA GLN A 177 4.63 -15.83 5.33
C GLN A 177 3.14 -15.87 5.71
N LEU A 178 2.54 -14.70 5.97
CA LEU A 178 1.16 -14.53 6.44
C LEU A 178 0.94 -15.05 7.87
N ASN A 179 2.01 -15.09 8.69
CA ASN A 179 1.85 -15.32 10.12
C ASN A 179 1.42 -14.01 10.78
N ILE A 180 0.42 -14.08 11.64
CA ILE A 180 -0.01 -12.96 12.46
C ILE A 180 1.03 -12.75 13.56
N LEU A 181 1.70 -11.61 13.52
CA LEU A 181 2.70 -11.23 14.50
C LEU A 181 2.09 -10.49 15.67
N LYS A 182 1.09 -9.63 15.38
CA LYS A 182 0.35 -8.88 16.41
C LYS A 182 -1.07 -8.64 15.96
N GLU A 183 -1.97 -8.68 16.94
CA GLU A 183 -3.34 -8.21 16.85
C GLU A 183 -3.56 -7.13 17.90
N ILE A 184 -4.21 -6.05 17.51
CA ILE A 184 -4.55 -4.92 18.36
C ILE A 184 -6.06 -4.72 18.26
N HIS A 185 -6.70 -4.66 19.39
CA HIS A 185 -8.09 -4.28 19.51
C HIS A 185 -8.23 -3.35 20.72
N GLN A 186 -8.37 -2.06 20.46
CA GLN A 186 -8.40 -1.06 21.52
C GLN A 186 -9.58 -0.13 21.35
N ILE A 187 -10.26 0.12 22.43
CA ILE A 187 -11.39 1.02 22.54
C ILE A 187 -10.90 2.34 23.10
N PHE A 188 -11.24 3.43 22.43
CA PHE A 188 -11.03 4.78 22.88
C PHE A 188 -12.39 5.39 23.24
N PRO A 189 -12.62 5.79 24.49
CA PRO A 189 -13.92 6.30 24.93
C PRO A 189 -14.28 7.67 24.34
N ASP A 190 -13.33 8.32 23.65
CA ASP A 190 -13.52 9.63 23.04
C ASP A 190 -13.87 9.53 21.56
N LYS A 191 -14.99 10.17 21.17
CA LYS A 191 -15.35 10.37 19.75
C LYS A 191 -14.42 11.33 19.01
N GLU A 192 -13.42 11.88 19.69
CA GLU A 192 -12.60 12.99 19.20
C GLU A 192 -11.44 12.57 18.31
N TYR A 193 -11.23 11.25 18.11
CA TYR A 193 -10.12 10.77 17.30
C TYR A 193 -10.56 10.37 15.91
N PHE A 194 -10.04 11.07 14.91
CA PHE A 194 -10.13 10.69 13.50
C PHE A 194 -8.80 10.10 13.05
N PHE A 195 -8.80 8.82 12.75
CA PHE A 195 -7.59 8.14 12.30
C PHE A 195 -7.32 8.44 10.83
N SER A 196 -6.08 8.83 10.55
CA SER A 196 -5.60 9.06 9.19
C SER A 196 -5.32 7.75 8.48
N GLU A 197 -5.58 7.70 7.18
CA GLU A 197 -5.13 6.60 6.33
C GLU A 197 -3.61 6.50 6.23
N LYS A 198 -2.90 7.59 6.54
CA LYS A 198 -1.44 7.71 6.49
C LYS A 198 -0.81 7.12 7.76
N SER A 199 -0.81 5.82 7.89
CA SER A 199 -0.13 5.07 8.95
C SER A 199 0.95 4.20 8.37
N ILE A 200 1.93 3.87 9.18
CA ILE A 200 3.08 3.07 8.77
C ILE A 200 3.36 1.96 9.77
N VAL A 201 4.13 0.98 9.31
CA VAL A 201 4.73 -0.05 10.16
C VAL A 201 6.24 -0.03 9.96
N SER A 202 7.00 -0.04 11.07
CA SER A 202 8.45 -0.13 11.01
C SER A 202 8.92 -1.54 10.66
N ASP A 203 10.18 -1.70 10.31
CA ASP A 203 10.82 -3.00 10.06
C ASP A 203 10.81 -3.91 11.29
N LYS A 204 10.76 -3.33 12.49
CA LYS A 204 10.60 -4.05 13.77
C LYS A 204 9.16 -4.50 14.04
N GLY A 205 8.19 -4.12 13.18
CA GLY A 205 6.77 -4.43 13.33
C GLY A 205 6.06 -3.56 14.36
N LEU A 206 6.50 -2.32 14.56
CA LEU A 206 5.80 -1.33 15.36
C LEU A 206 4.87 -0.51 14.45
N PRO A 207 3.56 -0.46 14.72
CA PRO A 207 2.65 0.40 14.01
C PRO A 207 2.76 1.83 14.52
N TYR A 208 2.62 2.80 13.63
CA TYR A 208 2.47 4.22 13.95
C TYR A 208 1.21 4.71 13.26
N LEU A 209 0.17 4.93 14.04
CA LEU A 209 -1.12 5.40 13.57
C LEU A 209 -1.23 6.89 13.89
N LEU A 210 -1.71 7.66 12.93
CA LEU A 210 -1.96 9.08 13.12
C LEU A 210 -3.43 9.31 13.47
N ALA A 211 -3.68 10.07 14.52
CA ALA A 211 -5.00 10.52 14.88
C ALA A 211 -5.05 12.05 15.03
N THR A 212 -6.17 12.64 14.64
CA THR A 212 -6.42 14.08 14.69
C THR A 212 -7.74 14.35 15.40
N ASN A 213 -7.92 15.57 15.90
CA ASN A 213 -9.19 16.00 16.53
C ASN A 213 -10.30 16.35 15.52
N LYS A 214 -9.95 16.45 14.23
CA LYS A 214 -10.90 16.76 13.15
C LYS A 214 -10.63 15.88 11.93
N PRO A 215 -11.65 15.52 11.14
CA PRO A 215 -11.44 14.91 9.83
C PRO A 215 -10.58 15.82 8.96
N SER A 216 -9.60 15.25 8.28
CA SER A 216 -8.63 15.96 7.43
C SER A 216 -9.28 16.80 6.30
N ASN A 217 -10.54 16.51 5.95
CA ASN A 217 -11.31 17.23 4.93
C ASN A 217 -12.14 18.40 5.49
N LYS A 218 -12.11 18.66 6.80
CA LYS A 218 -12.94 19.68 7.47
C LYS A 218 -12.16 20.88 8.03
N GLY A 219 -10.99 21.16 7.48
CA GLY A 219 -10.17 22.30 7.88
C GLY A 219 -8.83 21.92 8.49
N ASN A 220 -8.15 22.89 9.05
CA ASN A 220 -6.84 22.69 9.63
C ASN A 220 -6.90 21.81 10.88
N VAL A 221 -5.95 20.89 11.00
CA VAL A 221 -5.76 20.05 12.17
C VAL A 221 -5.14 20.89 13.28
N GLU A 222 -5.75 20.89 14.45
CA GLU A 222 -5.29 21.62 15.64
C GLU A 222 -4.58 20.70 16.65
N GLU A 223 -4.96 19.43 16.66
CA GLU A 223 -4.34 18.41 17.50
C GLU A 223 -3.92 17.22 16.66
N LEU A 224 -2.71 16.78 16.86
CA LEU A 224 -2.14 15.61 16.22
C LEU A 224 -1.62 14.65 17.29
N LYS A 225 -1.92 13.38 17.14
CA LYS A 225 -1.47 12.31 18.05
C LYS A 225 -0.89 11.17 17.22
N VAL A 226 0.20 10.60 17.72
CA VAL A 226 0.76 9.35 17.21
C VAL A 226 0.44 8.26 18.20
N LEU A 227 -0.13 7.18 17.69
CA LEU A 227 -0.39 5.98 18.48
C LEU A 227 0.58 4.89 18.03
N THR A 228 1.27 4.28 18.98
CA THR A 228 2.19 3.17 18.72
C THR A 228 2.20 2.21 19.89
N LEU A 229 2.80 1.05 19.71
CA LEU A 229 2.99 0.09 20.78
C LEU A 229 4.26 0.41 21.56
N ALA A 230 4.19 0.43 22.89
CA ALA A 230 5.39 0.34 23.70
C ALA A 230 5.96 -1.09 23.64
N ASN A 231 7.23 -1.24 23.98
CA ASN A 231 7.89 -2.53 24.03
C ASN A 231 7.07 -3.53 24.88
N TYR A 232 6.72 -4.67 24.30
CA TYR A 232 5.94 -5.76 24.90
C TYR A 232 4.49 -5.45 25.28
N SER A 233 3.98 -4.25 24.98
CA SER A 233 2.56 -3.93 25.23
C SER A 233 1.65 -4.52 24.15
N LYS A 234 0.41 -4.80 24.55
CA LYS A 234 -0.70 -5.09 23.63
C LYS A 234 -1.51 -3.85 23.30
N ASP A 235 -1.36 -2.81 24.11
CA ASP A 235 -2.13 -1.56 24.01
C ASP A 235 -1.33 -0.48 23.30
N LEU A 236 -2.03 0.33 22.54
CA LEU A 236 -1.48 1.52 21.87
C LEU A 236 -1.28 2.63 22.91
N PHE A 237 -0.12 3.22 22.92
CA PHE A 237 0.19 4.43 23.66
C PHE A 237 -0.04 5.64 22.77
N VAL A 238 -0.62 6.69 23.35
CA VAL A 238 -0.95 7.93 22.67
C VAL A 238 0.12 8.97 22.98
N PHE A 239 0.79 9.47 21.96
CA PHE A 239 1.77 10.53 22.04
C PHE A 239 1.22 11.79 21.37
N PRO A 240 0.91 12.87 22.12
CA PRO A 240 0.49 14.12 21.54
C PRO A 240 1.69 14.79 20.84
N ILE A 241 1.44 15.34 19.65
CA ILE A 241 2.38 16.22 18.95
C ILE A 241 1.90 17.63 19.17
N VAL A 242 2.73 18.44 19.83
CA VAL A 242 2.42 19.84 20.13
C VAL A 242 2.64 20.66 18.85
N LEU A 243 1.59 21.30 18.35
CA LEU A 243 1.64 22.11 17.14
C LEU A 243 1.96 23.59 17.39
N GLU A 244 2.08 24.01 18.67
CA GLU A 244 2.44 25.38 19.09
C GLU A 244 1.63 26.49 18.39
N GLY A 245 0.34 26.25 18.16
CA GLY A 245 -0.53 27.17 17.44
C GLY A 245 -0.41 27.12 15.92
N HIS A 246 0.43 26.25 15.39
CA HIS A 246 0.47 25.98 13.94
C HIS A 246 -0.66 25.06 13.52
N HIS A 247 -1.10 25.23 12.28
CA HIS A 247 -2.10 24.38 11.66
C HIS A 247 -1.47 23.49 10.61
N VAL A 248 -1.87 22.22 10.58
CA VAL A 248 -1.36 21.24 9.62
C VAL A 248 -2.42 21.00 8.56
N SER A 249 -2.07 21.26 7.31
CA SER A 249 -2.95 21.05 6.15
C SER A 249 -2.70 19.70 5.46
N ASP A 250 -1.49 19.13 5.59
CA ASP A 250 -1.13 17.81 5.10
C ASP A 250 -0.16 17.12 6.07
N LEU A 251 -0.31 15.82 6.19
CA LEU A 251 0.48 14.97 7.08
C LEU A 251 1.19 13.91 6.26
N GLN A 252 2.47 13.77 6.49
CA GLN A 252 3.26 12.63 6.02
C GLN A 252 4.00 12.02 7.19
N ILE A 253 4.07 10.71 7.21
CA ILE A 253 4.81 9.95 8.22
C ILE A 253 5.77 9.01 7.50
N ALA A 254 7.01 9.00 7.96
CA ALA A 254 8.04 8.08 7.50
C ALA A 254 8.65 7.38 8.71
N ALA A 255 9.01 6.11 8.57
CA ALA A 255 9.76 5.42 9.60
C ALA A 255 11.24 5.75 9.45
N ASP A 256 11.88 6.07 10.58
CA ASP A 256 13.33 6.00 10.70
C ASP A 256 13.67 4.60 11.21
N ASN A 257 14.24 3.77 10.35
CA ASN A 257 14.56 2.37 10.68
C ASN A 257 16.00 2.21 11.21
N GLU A 258 16.76 3.28 11.33
CA GLU A 258 18.16 3.25 11.82
C GLU A 258 18.26 3.20 13.36
N ASN A 259 17.16 3.44 14.09
CA ASN A 259 17.14 3.45 15.57
C ASN A 259 16.38 2.25 16.19
#